data_41e7ce9c3fda1773d8c95ddc316b5fb8
#
_entry.id   41e7ce9c3fda1773d8c95ddc316b5fb8
#
_cell.length_a   1.000
_cell.length_b   1.000
_cell.length_c   1.000
_cell.angle_alpha   90.00
_cell.angle_beta   90.00
_cell.angle_gamma   90.00
#
_symmetry.space_group_name_H-M   'P 1'
#
loop_
_entity.id
_entity.type
_entity.pdbx_description
1 polymer ?
#
loop_
_entity_poly.entity_id
_entity_poly.type
_entity_poly.pdbx_seq_one_letter_code
_entity_poly.pdbx_strand_id
1 'polypeptide(L)'
;MVELIKSKLNLKINFNLEKEYCDCVHDLIDHEKVKSMKDYMQHGDISCYSHSLHVSYISFRLCKKLGLDYHSAARGGLLHDFFLYDWHADKKTYNGLHGLVHPGIALQNANEYFALNNIEKDIIEKHMWPLTIRLPRYKEAYVVLMVDKYCAFSETLNLISKKDTNQLKIYETRISK
;
A
#
# COMPACT_ATOMS: atom_id res chain seq x y z
N MET A 1 -21.98 -6.90 7.82
CA MET A 1 -20.53 -7.22 7.86
C MET A 1 -19.66 -5.99 7.58
N VAL A 2 -19.93 -5.21 6.53
CA VAL A 2 -19.18 -3.97 6.19
C VAL A 2 -19.31 -2.90 7.29
N GLU A 3 -20.50 -2.70 7.87
CA GLU A 3 -20.69 -1.77 8.99
C GLU A 3 -20.01 -2.21 10.28
N LEU A 4 -19.92 -3.52 10.53
CA LEU A 4 -19.24 -4.07 11.69
C LEU A 4 -17.71 -3.88 11.59
N ILE A 5 -17.17 -3.91 10.37
CA ILE A 5 -15.77 -3.60 10.10
C ILE A 5 -15.52 -2.08 10.24
N LYS A 6 -16.43 -1.25 9.73
CA LYS A 6 -16.38 0.23 9.91
C LYS A 6 -16.47 0.64 11.39
N SER A 7 -17.31 0.00 12.19
CA SER A 7 -17.43 0.32 13.62
C SER A 7 -16.24 -0.19 14.45
N LYS A 8 -15.60 -1.28 14.05
CA LYS A 8 -14.42 -1.82 14.72
C LYS A 8 -13.11 -1.12 14.31
N LEU A 9 -13.06 -0.52 13.13
CA LEU A 9 -12.02 0.42 12.68
C LEU A 9 -12.34 1.86 13.09
N ASN A 10 -12.87 2.06 14.29
CA ASN A 10 -13.24 3.37 14.81
C ASN A 10 -12.12 4.39 14.54
N LEU A 11 -12.25 5.11 13.43
CA LEU A 11 -11.32 6.11 12.89
C LEU A 11 -11.41 7.43 13.70
N LYS A 12 -11.48 7.33 15.03
CA LYS A 12 -11.17 8.48 15.86
C LYS A 12 -9.70 8.81 15.61
N ILE A 13 -9.48 10.00 15.08
CA ILE A 13 -8.16 10.59 14.84
C ILE A 13 -7.37 10.51 16.15
N ASN A 14 -6.37 9.62 16.18
CA ASN A 14 -5.44 9.54 17.29
C ASN A 14 -4.11 10.15 16.83
N PHE A 15 -3.87 11.43 17.20
CA PHE A 15 -2.69 12.19 16.79
C PHE A 15 -1.36 11.45 17.03
N ASN A 16 -1.24 10.69 18.11
CA ASN A 16 -0.04 9.95 18.41
C ASN A 16 0.17 8.78 17.43
N LEU A 17 -0.91 8.10 17.05
CA LEU A 17 -0.86 7.01 16.10
C LEU A 17 -0.52 7.50 14.69
N GLU A 18 -1.04 8.67 14.32
CA GLU A 18 -0.75 9.30 13.03
C GLU A 18 0.70 9.74 12.93
N LYS A 19 1.22 10.37 13.98
CA LYS A 19 2.63 10.75 14.03
C LYS A 19 3.53 9.54 13.90
N GLU A 20 3.26 8.47 14.62
CA GLU A 20 4.04 7.23 14.55
C GLU A 20 4.00 6.59 13.16
N TYR A 21 2.86 6.62 12.47
CA TYR A 21 2.77 6.19 11.08
C TYR A 21 3.63 7.07 10.17
N CYS A 22 3.55 8.40 10.32
CA CYS A 22 4.38 9.33 9.56
C CYS A 22 5.87 9.05 9.77
N ASP A 23 6.29 8.80 11.00
CA ASP A 23 7.67 8.45 11.32
C ASP A 23 8.14 7.16 10.63
N CYS A 24 7.22 6.23 10.33
CA CYS A 24 7.55 5.00 9.60
C CYS A 24 7.82 5.22 8.10
N VAL A 25 7.16 6.21 7.49
CA VAL A 25 7.09 6.33 6.02
C VAL A 25 7.53 7.69 5.46
N HIS A 26 8.01 8.63 6.30
CA HIS A 26 8.34 10.00 5.90
C HIS A 26 9.38 10.04 4.77
N ASP A 27 10.42 9.21 4.84
CA ASP A 27 11.47 9.10 3.83
C ASP A 27 10.95 8.61 2.47
N LEU A 28 9.91 7.77 2.50
CA LEU A 28 9.26 7.26 1.29
C LEU A 28 8.30 8.28 0.68
N ILE A 29 7.42 8.88 1.49
CA ILE A 29 6.38 9.80 1.01
C ILE A 29 6.99 11.06 0.38
N ASP A 30 8.12 11.53 0.88
CA ASP A 30 8.79 12.70 0.33
C ASP A 30 9.59 12.42 -0.94
N HIS A 31 9.85 11.17 -1.26
CA HIS A 31 10.63 10.78 -2.42
C HIS A 31 9.86 11.02 -3.73
N GLU A 32 10.51 11.65 -4.74
CA GLU A 32 9.88 12.04 -6.01
C GLU A 32 9.26 10.84 -6.75
N LYS A 33 9.92 9.69 -6.75
CA LYS A 33 9.42 8.48 -7.40
C LYS A 33 8.17 7.92 -6.72
N VAL A 34 8.05 8.04 -5.41
CA VAL A 34 6.81 7.67 -4.70
C VAL A 34 5.71 8.67 -5.04
N LYS A 35 6.02 9.97 -5.09
CA LYS A 35 5.08 11.01 -5.51
C LYS A 35 4.57 10.79 -6.95
N SER A 36 5.43 10.29 -7.86
CA SER A 36 5.03 10.01 -9.25
C SER A 36 4.01 8.86 -9.38
N MET A 37 3.81 8.02 -8.35
CA MET A 37 2.72 7.03 -8.35
C MET A 37 1.32 7.67 -8.45
N LYS A 38 1.21 8.99 -8.25
CA LYS A 38 -0.04 9.75 -8.46
C LYS A 38 -0.44 9.82 -9.93
N ASP A 39 0.51 9.66 -10.84
CA ASP A 39 0.31 9.74 -12.28
C ASP A 39 -0.23 8.42 -12.87
N TYR A 40 -0.19 7.33 -12.10
CA TYR A 40 -0.63 6.00 -12.52
C TYR A 40 -1.93 5.61 -11.83
N MET A 41 -2.93 5.19 -12.62
CA MET A 41 -4.22 4.74 -12.09
C MET A 41 -4.15 3.28 -11.69
N GLN A 42 -4.73 2.94 -10.53
CA GLN A 42 -4.78 1.58 -10.01
C GLN A 42 -6.13 0.93 -10.22
N HIS A 43 -7.18 1.49 -9.64
CA HIS A 43 -8.55 0.98 -9.73
C HIS A 43 -9.53 2.15 -9.93
N GLY A 44 -10.27 2.15 -11.06
CA GLY A 44 -11.21 3.24 -11.37
C GLY A 44 -10.53 4.61 -11.39
N ASP A 45 -10.98 5.52 -10.52
CA ASP A 45 -10.44 6.89 -10.40
C ASP A 45 -9.38 7.01 -9.28
N ILE A 46 -8.86 5.90 -8.76
CA ILE A 46 -7.90 5.88 -7.66
C ILE A 46 -6.50 5.67 -8.21
N SER A 47 -5.58 6.59 -7.86
CA SER A 47 -4.18 6.48 -8.24
C SER A 47 -3.47 5.37 -7.46
N CYS A 48 -2.42 4.81 -8.04
CA CYS A 48 -1.54 3.85 -7.39
C CYS A 48 -1.01 4.37 -6.04
N TYR A 49 -0.66 5.67 -5.98
CA TYR A 49 -0.26 6.32 -4.72
C TYR A 49 -1.35 6.27 -3.65
N SER A 50 -2.58 6.66 -3.99
CA SER A 50 -3.67 6.70 -3.01
C SER A 50 -4.04 5.30 -2.52
N HIS A 51 -4.06 4.31 -3.42
CA HIS A 51 -4.25 2.91 -3.08
C HIS A 51 -3.16 2.42 -2.12
N SER A 52 -1.89 2.59 -2.50
CA SER A 52 -0.75 2.16 -1.69
C SER A 52 -0.70 2.83 -0.32
N LEU A 53 -1.08 4.11 -0.22
CA LEU A 53 -1.18 4.82 1.05
C LEU A 53 -2.28 4.22 1.95
N HIS A 54 -3.43 3.84 1.39
CA HIS A 54 -4.51 3.14 2.10
C HIS A 54 -4.03 1.80 2.65
N VAL A 55 -3.44 0.98 1.78
CA VAL A 55 -2.91 -0.33 2.16
C VAL A 55 -1.86 -0.19 3.26
N SER A 56 -0.93 0.74 3.12
CA SER A 56 0.11 1.07 4.09
C SER A 56 -0.46 1.39 5.48
N TYR A 57 -1.37 2.36 5.53
CA TYR A 57 -1.92 2.83 6.81
C TYR A 57 -2.77 1.78 7.53
N ILE A 58 -3.62 1.05 6.80
CA ILE A 58 -4.44 -0.01 7.40
C ILE A 58 -3.54 -1.15 7.90
N SER A 59 -2.53 -1.54 7.12
CA SER A 59 -1.57 -2.58 7.49
C SER A 59 -0.75 -2.20 8.72
N PHE A 60 -0.27 -0.94 8.78
CA PHE A 60 0.37 -0.38 9.97
C PHE A 60 -0.51 -0.58 11.22
N ARG A 61 -1.77 -0.16 11.16
CA ARG A 61 -2.69 -0.24 12.30
C ARG A 61 -2.97 -1.68 12.73
N LEU A 62 -3.17 -2.58 11.77
CA LEU A 62 -3.43 -3.99 12.06
C LEU A 62 -2.20 -4.67 12.64
N CYS A 63 -1.02 -4.50 12.05
CA CYS A 63 0.22 -5.07 12.55
C CYS A 63 0.54 -4.55 13.95
N LYS A 64 0.36 -3.25 14.21
CA LYS A 64 0.53 -2.69 15.55
C LYS A 64 -0.41 -3.32 16.58
N LYS A 65 -1.69 -3.52 16.23
CA LYS A 65 -2.68 -4.16 17.09
C LYS A 65 -2.35 -5.64 17.35
N LEU A 66 -1.74 -6.30 16.38
CA LEU A 66 -1.36 -7.71 16.46
C LEU A 66 0.02 -7.97 17.10
N GLY A 67 0.75 -6.90 17.46
CA GLY A 67 2.12 -7.00 18.00
C GLY A 67 3.14 -7.48 16.95
N LEU A 68 2.89 -7.21 15.66
CA LEU A 68 3.78 -7.50 14.55
C LEU A 68 4.66 -6.29 14.21
N ASP A 69 5.61 -6.46 13.28
CA ASP A 69 6.42 -5.36 12.78
C ASP A 69 5.60 -4.40 11.91
N TYR A 70 4.95 -3.45 12.58
CA TYR A 70 4.12 -2.43 11.92
C TYR A 70 4.92 -1.43 11.09
N HIS A 71 6.21 -1.23 11.41
CA HIS A 71 7.09 -0.36 10.64
C HIS A 71 7.33 -0.97 9.25
N SER A 72 7.74 -2.24 9.20
CA SER A 72 7.92 -2.96 7.93
C SER A 72 6.62 -3.11 7.15
N ALA A 73 5.48 -3.32 7.83
CA ALA A 73 4.16 -3.40 7.20
C ALA A 73 3.74 -2.08 6.56
N ALA A 74 4.01 -0.93 7.22
CA ALA A 74 3.75 0.39 6.66
C ALA A 74 4.56 0.64 5.39
N ARG A 75 5.87 0.43 5.46
CA ARG A 75 6.81 0.68 4.35
C ARG A 75 6.56 -0.27 3.17
N GLY A 76 6.48 -1.56 3.45
CA GLY A 76 6.18 -2.58 2.43
C GLY A 76 4.81 -2.36 1.79
N GLY A 77 3.79 -1.99 2.58
CA GLY A 77 2.46 -1.65 2.09
C GLY A 77 2.44 -0.39 1.21
N LEU A 78 3.29 0.62 1.47
CA LEU A 78 3.41 1.80 0.61
C LEU A 78 4.12 1.48 -0.71
N LEU A 79 5.03 0.51 -0.71
CA LEU A 79 5.87 0.18 -1.87
C LEU A 79 5.41 -1.08 -2.62
N HIS A 80 4.33 -1.77 -2.19
CA HIS A 80 3.94 -3.04 -2.80
C HIS A 80 3.63 -2.92 -4.30
N ASP A 81 3.09 -1.78 -4.73
CA ASP A 81 2.73 -1.45 -6.11
C ASP A 81 3.65 -0.37 -6.73
N PHE A 82 4.93 -0.35 -6.34
CA PHE A 82 5.91 0.62 -6.83
C PHE A 82 6.47 0.22 -8.22
N PHE A 83 5.57 -0.05 -9.19
CA PHE A 83 5.93 -0.50 -10.54
C PHE A 83 6.23 0.63 -11.53
N LEU A 84 5.79 1.87 -11.31
CA LEU A 84 6.16 3.11 -12.02
C LEU A 84 5.89 3.12 -13.55
N TYR A 85 4.78 2.55 -13.99
CA TYR A 85 4.32 2.62 -15.39
C TYR A 85 2.78 2.58 -15.46
N ASP A 86 2.22 3.07 -16.58
CA ASP A 86 0.78 2.96 -16.84
C ASP A 86 0.44 1.60 -17.45
N TRP A 87 -0.04 0.68 -16.62
CA TRP A 87 -0.39 -0.66 -17.04
C TRP A 87 -1.66 -0.75 -17.90
N HIS A 88 -2.46 0.34 -17.99
CA HIS A 88 -3.62 0.43 -18.86
C HIS A 88 -3.23 0.86 -20.28
N ALA A 89 -2.26 1.76 -20.41
CA ALA A 89 -1.88 2.35 -21.68
C ALA A 89 -0.71 1.61 -22.36
N ASP A 90 0.26 1.09 -21.60
CA ASP A 90 1.54 0.65 -22.16
C ASP A 90 1.85 -0.82 -21.90
N LYS A 91 1.26 -1.69 -22.73
CA LYS A 91 1.58 -3.13 -22.74
C LYS A 91 3.01 -3.47 -23.20
N LYS A 92 3.78 -2.48 -23.67
CA LYS A 92 5.16 -2.68 -24.16
C LYS A 92 6.20 -2.53 -23.04
N THR A 93 5.82 -1.95 -21.92
CA THR A 93 6.74 -1.68 -20.80
C THR A 93 7.13 -2.94 -20.04
N TYR A 94 6.34 -4.02 -20.16
CA TYR A 94 6.60 -5.28 -19.46
C TYR A 94 6.18 -6.50 -20.31
N ASN A 95 6.86 -7.62 -20.10
CA ASN A 95 6.53 -8.90 -20.75
C ASN A 95 5.68 -9.75 -19.79
N GLY A 96 4.47 -10.13 -20.21
CA GLY A 96 3.57 -11.01 -19.47
C GLY A 96 2.30 -10.31 -18.99
N LEU A 97 1.58 -10.99 -18.11
CA LEU A 97 0.37 -10.44 -17.49
C LEU A 97 0.76 -9.52 -16.32
N HIS A 98 0.25 -8.29 -16.30
CA HIS A 98 0.54 -7.30 -15.26
C HIS A 98 0.48 -7.90 -13.85
N GLY A 99 -0.62 -8.58 -13.50
CA GLY A 99 -0.81 -9.18 -12.18
C GLY A 99 0.25 -10.21 -11.76
N LEU A 100 0.99 -10.79 -12.71
CA LEU A 100 2.06 -11.76 -12.44
C LEU A 100 3.44 -11.12 -12.35
N VAL A 101 3.67 -10.03 -13.07
CA VAL A 101 5.00 -9.44 -13.23
C VAL A 101 5.24 -8.20 -12.39
N HIS A 102 4.17 -7.42 -12.07
CA HIS A 102 4.35 -6.15 -11.35
C HIS A 102 4.99 -6.29 -9.95
N PRO A 103 4.77 -7.40 -9.17
CA PRO A 103 5.44 -7.50 -7.87
C PRO A 103 6.96 -7.55 -7.99
N GLY A 104 7.45 -8.25 -9.02
CA GLY A 104 8.90 -8.30 -9.30
C GLY A 104 9.46 -6.95 -9.73
N ILE A 105 8.74 -6.22 -10.58
CA ILE A 105 9.11 -4.87 -11.03
C ILE A 105 9.07 -3.90 -9.85
N ALA A 106 8.02 -3.94 -9.02
CA ALA A 106 7.90 -3.11 -7.82
C ALA A 106 9.07 -3.36 -6.85
N LEU A 107 9.45 -4.62 -6.63
CA LEU A 107 10.58 -4.97 -5.78
C LEU A 107 11.91 -4.48 -6.37
N GLN A 108 12.11 -4.61 -7.69
CA GLN A 108 13.30 -4.10 -8.36
C GLN A 108 13.43 -2.58 -8.19
N ASN A 109 12.36 -1.84 -8.51
CA ASN A 109 12.32 -0.38 -8.35
C ASN A 109 12.56 0.03 -6.89
N ALA A 110 11.89 -0.64 -5.94
CA ALA A 110 12.02 -0.31 -4.53
C ALA A 110 13.46 -0.56 -4.01
N ASN A 111 14.13 -1.62 -4.45
CA ASN A 111 15.54 -1.88 -4.10
C ASN A 111 16.51 -0.86 -4.72
N GLU A 112 16.15 -0.23 -5.86
CA GLU A 112 16.97 0.79 -6.49
C GLU A 112 17.03 2.08 -5.67
N TYR A 113 15.90 2.46 -5.06
CA TYR A 113 15.77 3.75 -4.37
C TYR A 113 15.84 3.67 -2.85
N PHE A 114 15.57 2.49 -2.25
CA PHE A 114 15.40 2.35 -0.81
C PHE A 114 16.16 1.15 -0.24
N ALA A 115 16.66 1.32 0.98
CA ALA A 115 17.20 0.21 1.75
C ALA A 115 16.05 -0.59 2.37
N LEU A 116 15.74 -1.75 1.79
CA LEU A 116 14.65 -2.62 2.22
C LEU A 116 15.15 -3.75 3.12
N ASN A 117 14.42 -4.03 4.19
CA ASN A 117 14.63 -5.23 4.98
C ASN A 117 13.93 -6.48 4.36
N ASN A 118 14.14 -7.64 4.97
CA ASN A 118 13.59 -8.90 4.44
C ASN A 118 12.07 -8.99 4.51
N ILE A 119 11.43 -8.34 5.49
CA ILE A 119 9.97 -8.32 5.63
C ILE A 119 9.37 -7.44 4.53
N GLU A 120 9.92 -6.25 4.30
CA GLU A 120 9.49 -5.34 3.24
C GLU A 120 9.61 -5.99 1.85
N LYS A 121 10.74 -6.67 1.59
CA LYS A 121 10.93 -7.43 0.33
C LYS A 121 9.91 -8.53 0.15
N ASP A 122 9.62 -9.29 1.20
CA ASP A 122 8.62 -10.37 1.17
C ASP A 122 7.21 -9.82 0.90
N ILE A 123 6.86 -8.69 1.53
CA ILE A 123 5.59 -7.99 1.29
C ILE A 123 5.47 -7.62 -0.18
N ILE A 124 6.45 -6.88 -0.72
CA ILE A 124 6.41 -6.36 -2.09
C ILE A 124 6.37 -7.51 -3.11
N GLU A 125 7.23 -8.52 -2.95
CA GLU A 125 7.34 -9.62 -3.91
C GLU A 125 6.11 -10.53 -3.94
N LYS A 126 5.39 -10.66 -2.82
CA LYS A 126 4.42 -11.74 -2.64
C LYS A 126 2.99 -11.29 -2.36
N HIS A 127 2.70 -9.99 -2.45
CA HIS A 127 1.35 -9.48 -2.20
C HIS A 127 0.29 -10.04 -3.17
N MET A 128 0.72 -10.56 -4.34
CA MET A 128 -0.19 -11.17 -5.32
C MET A 128 -0.44 -12.67 -5.12
N TRP A 129 0.01 -13.27 -4.01
CA TRP A 129 -0.38 -14.65 -3.70
C TRP A 129 -1.92 -14.76 -3.52
N PRO A 130 -2.61 -15.82 -4.00
CA PRO A 130 -2.10 -17.02 -4.67
C PRO A 130 -1.97 -16.91 -6.19
N LEU A 131 -2.22 -15.74 -6.81
CA LEU A 131 -2.04 -15.56 -8.26
C LEU A 131 -0.59 -15.83 -8.67
N THR A 132 0.36 -15.35 -7.87
CA THR A 132 1.75 -15.79 -7.93
C THR A 132 1.93 -16.98 -6.98
N ILE A 133 2.68 -18.00 -7.39
CA ILE A 133 2.88 -19.24 -6.60
C ILE A 133 3.81 -19.08 -5.39
N ARG A 134 4.44 -17.92 -5.23
CA ARG A 134 5.40 -17.65 -4.14
C ARG A 134 4.65 -17.30 -2.85
N LEU A 135 4.71 -18.23 -1.88
CA LEU A 135 4.06 -18.07 -0.59
C LEU A 135 4.77 -17.02 0.29
N PRO A 136 4.05 -16.07 0.93
CA PRO A 136 4.63 -15.18 1.93
C PRO A 136 5.31 -15.93 3.08
N ARG A 137 6.42 -15.40 3.59
CA ARG A 137 7.18 -15.97 4.71
C ARG A 137 6.77 -15.34 6.05
N TYR A 138 6.51 -14.03 6.04
CA TYR A 138 6.28 -13.23 7.24
C TYR A 138 4.80 -12.98 7.45
N LYS A 139 4.39 -12.89 8.71
CA LYS A 139 2.99 -12.61 9.08
C LYS A 139 2.52 -11.26 8.57
N GLU A 140 3.41 -10.28 8.56
CA GLU A 140 3.21 -8.95 8.02
C GLU A 140 2.81 -8.99 6.54
N ALA A 141 3.46 -9.85 5.76
CA ALA A 141 3.15 -10.01 4.33
C ALA A 141 1.74 -10.58 4.11
N TYR A 142 1.25 -11.48 4.96
CA TYR A 142 -0.15 -11.92 4.92
C TYR A 142 -1.12 -10.82 5.30
N VAL A 143 -0.78 -9.98 6.30
CA VAL A 143 -1.62 -8.84 6.68
C VAL A 143 -1.73 -7.86 5.51
N VAL A 144 -0.61 -7.46 4.90
CA VAL A 144 -0.59 -6.52 3.77
C VAL A 144 -1.36 -7.09 2.58
N LEU A 145 -1.14 -8.36 2.23
CA LEU A 145 -1.86 -9.06 1.16
C LEU A 145 -3.38 -9.02 1.37
N MET A 146 -3.86 -9.31 2.57
CA MET A 146 -5.30 -9.28 2.87
C MET A 146 -5.86 -7.85 2.84
N VAL A 147 -5.11 -6.89 3.32
CA VAL A 147 -5.49 -5.47 3.28
C VAL A 147 -5.54 -4.96 1.85
N ASP A 148 -4.56 -5.30 1.02
CA ASP A 148 -4.54 -4.97 -0.41
C ASP A 148 -5.80 -5.48 -1.12
N LYS A 149 -6.13 -6.76 -0.97
CA LYS A 149 -7.36 -7.34 -1.58
C LYS A 149 -8.63 -6.65 -1.08
N TYR A 150 -8.68 -6.32 0.22
CA TYR A 150 -9.81 -5.57 0.79
C TYR A 150 -9.92 -4.16 0.19
N CYS A 151 -8.81 -3.43 0.08
CA CYS A 151 -8.78 -2.09 -0.51
C CYS A 151 -9.20 -2.14 -1.98
N ALA A 152 -8.58 -3.00 -2.79
CA ALA A 152 -8.89 -3.16 -4.21
C ALA A 152 -10.38 -3.49 -4.45
N PHE A 153 -10.96 -4.41 -3.68
CA PHE A 153 -12.37 -4.75 -3.75
C PHE A 153 -13.27 -3.56 -3.37
N SER A 154 -12.94 -2.87 -2.28
CA SER A 154 -13.71 -1.73 -1.79
C SER A 154 -13.66 -0.54 -2.75
N GLU A 155 -12.53 -0.30 -3.38
CA GLU A 155 -12.29 0.74 -4.39
C GLU A 155 -13.07 0.44 -5.67
N THR A 156 -12.99 -0.79 -6.17
CA THR A 156 -13.72 -1.22 -7.39
C THR A 156 -15.23 -1.10 -7.22
N LEU A 157 -15.77 -1.38 -6.04
CA LEU A 157 -17.20 -1.25 -5.76
C LEU A 157 -17.63 0.15 -5.31
N ASN A 158 -16.74 1.14 -5.34
CA ASN A 158 -16.99 2.50 -4.83
C ASN A 158 -17.54 2.51 -3.39
N LEU A 159 -17.18 1.51 -2.57
CA LEU A 159 -17.60 1.39 -1.17
C LEU A 159 -16.77 2.29 -0.24
N ILE A 160 -15.59 2.70 -0.68
CA ILE A 160 -14.77 3.69 0.00
C ILE A 160 -15.31 5.06 -0.40
N SER A 161 -15.91 5.74 0.57
CA SER A 161 -16.48 7.07 0.36
C SER A 161 -15.36 8.08 0.04
N LYS A 162 -15.68 9.09 -0.79
CA LYS A 162 -14.79 10.27 -1.01
C LYS A 162 -14.36 10.93 0.32
N LYS A 163 -15.09 10.70 1.42
CA LYS A 163 -14.76 11.18 2.75
C LYS A 163 -13.56 10.43 3.37
N ASP A 164 -13.46 9.13 3.11
CA ASP A 164 -12.32 8.32 3.61
C ASP A 164 -11.05 8.66 2.82
N THR A 165 -11.18 8.92 1.50
CA THR A 165 -10.11 9.43 0.66
C THR A 165 -9.66 10.85 1.07
N ASN A 166 -10.60 11.71 1.51
CA ASN A 166 -10.25 13.04 2.03
C ASN A 166 -9.53 13.01 3.38
N GLN A 167 -9.76 12.01 4.22
CA GLN A 167 -8.96 11.83 5.43
C GLN A 167 -7.49 11.53 5.09
N LEU A 168 -7.23 10.73 4.05
CA LEU A 168 -5.87 10.48 3.60
C LEU A 168 -5.21 11.70 2.98
N LYS A 169 -5.96 12.54 2.26
CA LYS A 169 -5.45 13.84 1.79
C LYS A 169 -5.04 14.76 2.94
N ILE A 170 -5.71 14.67 4.08
CA ILE A 170 -5.30 15.39 5.30
C ILE A 170 -3.96 14.86 5.80
N TYR A 171 -3.70 13.55 5.70
CA TYR A 171 -2.39 12.96 6.03
C TYR A 171 -1.32 13.45 5.06
N GLU A 172 -1.57 13.41 3.74
CA GLU A 172 -0.65 13.94 2.73
C GLU A 172 -0.25 15.39 3.03
N THR A 173 -1.23 16.25 3.34
CA THR A 173 -1.02 17.68 3.59
C THR A 173 -0.26 17.97 4.90
N ARG A 174 -0.35 17.06 5.88
CA ARG A 174 0.34 17.20 7.18
C ARG A 174 1.76 16.63 7.18
N ILE A 175 2.02 15.63 6.36
CA ILE A 175 3.35 15.02 6.19
C ILE A 175 4.25 15.92 5.34
N SER A 176 3.65 16.71 4.41
CA SER A 176 4.39 17.63 3.53
C SER A 176 4.69 19.00 4.17
N LYS A 177 4.50 19.17 5.48
CA LYS A 177 4.85 20.35 6.28
C LYS A 177 5.88 20.02 7.36
#